data_bf1bebca1fbc2ba797c532086e2a93be
#
_entry.id   bf1bebca1fbc2ba797c532086e2a93be
#
_cell.length_a   1.000
_cell.length_b   1.000
_cell.length_c   1.000
_cell.angle_alpha   90.00
_cell.angle_beta   90.00
_cell.angle_gamma   90.00
#
_symmetry.space_group_name_H-M   'P 1'
#
loop_
_entity.id
_entity.type
_entity.pdbx_description
1 polymer ?
#
loop_
_entity_poly.entity_id
_entity_poly.type
_entity_poly.pdbx_seq_one_letter_code
_entity_poly.pdbx_strand_id
1 'polypeptide(L)'
;LQVKLMKKLTSVLLGAALIALTPCAAPAANPIKVMILDGESGGTYHKWQLTTPVLKKELEETGLFQVDVATAPKAGEDFSNFKPDFAKYQVVVANYDTANWPDDLKASFESYMKNGGGLVAVHAADNAFGHWPEYNKMIGIGGWRDRDEKSGPFWYFKNGKLISDDTPGRAGKHGRRTPYQLVTRDASHPIMKGLPAAWMHQGDELYNSLRGPGEHMTVLATAFSDPANAGSGHDEPVLLVTSYGKGRVFHTAMGHDVNALACVGFIVTLQRGTEWAATGKVTQKTPANFPTANSVSYRNDIAEMDPLYKNGLNGLDAQPGAGRGPARPGAVPAAK
;
A
#
# COMPACT_ATOMS: atom_id res chain seq x y z
N LEU A 1 -52.95 -48.79 69.29
CA LEU A 1 -53.77 -47.90 68.51
C LEU A 1 -52.86 -47.03 67.65
N GLN A 2 -52.66 -47.38 66.32
CA GLN A 2 -51.79 -46.66 65.44
C GLN A 2 -52.64 -45.67 64.60
N VAL A 3 -52.24 -44.42 64.58
CA VAL A 3 -52.75 -43.38 63.68
C VAL A 3 -51.76 -43.16 62.58
N LYS A 4 -52.15 -43.51 61.37
CA LYS A 4 -51.40 -43.25 60.17
C LYS A 4 -51.50 -41.76 59.74
N LEU A 5 -50.38 -41.07 59.65
CA LEU A 5 -50.28 -39.69 59.10
C LEU A 5 -49.93 -39.75 57.66
N MET A 6 -50.84 -39.39 56.76
CA MET A 6 -50.60 -39.26 55.34
C MET A 6 -49.94 -37.88 55.00
N LYS A 7 -48.71 -37.90 54.59
CA LYS A 7 -48.05 -36.70 54.03
C LYS A 7 -48.39 -36.55 52.53
N LYS A 8 -49.06 -35.44 52.19
CA LYS A 8 -49.27 -35.02 50.83
C LYS A 8 -48.02 -34.36 50.37
N LEU A 9 -47.32 -34.92 49.33
CA LEU A 9 -46.28 -34.28 48.58
C LEU A 9 -46.93 -33.40 47.50
N THR A 10 -46.70 -32.09 47.59
CA THR A 10 -47.02 -31.12 46.58
C THR A 10 -45.77 -30.93 45.71
N SER A 11 -45.80 -31.46 44.47
CA SER A 11 -44.74 -31.25 43.48
C SER A 11 -44.92 -29.88 42.81
N VAL A 12 -43.99 -28.97 43.07
CA VAL A 12 -43.89 -27.70 42.36
C VAL A 12 -43.01 -27.92 41.13
N LEU A 13 -43.58 -27.90 39.96
CA LEU A 13 -42.86 -27.87 38.68
C LEU A 13 -42.33 -26.45 38.43
N LEU A 14 -41.03 -26.27 38.59
CA LEU A 14 -40.35 -25.06 38.19
C LEU A 14 -40.08 -25.15 36.67
N GLY A 15 -40.86 -24.45 35.88
CA GLY A 15 -40.67 -24.31 34.43
C GLY A 15 -39.48 -23.32 34.19
N ALA A 16 -38.31 -23.83 33.81
CA ALA A 16 -37.22 -23.00 33.33
C ALA A 16 -37.53 -22.55 31.89
N ALA A 17 -37.91 -21.30 31.75
CA ALA A 17 -38.03 -20.68 30.41
C ALA A 17 -36.58 -20.39 29.87
N LEU A 18 -36.12 -21.19 28.92
CA LEU A 18 -34.91 -20.88 28.16
C LEU A 18 -35.24 -19.67 27.26
N ILE A 19 -34.76 -18.50 27.65
CA ILE A 19 -34.74 -17.33 26.75
C ILE A 19 -33.57 -17.56 25.75
N ALA A 20 -33.90 -17.99 24.56
CA ALA A 20 -32.98 -18.04 23.43
C ALA A 20 -32.58 -16.59 23.06
N LEU A 21 -31.42 -16.14 23.51
CA LEU A 21 -30.78 -14.91 23.04
C LEU A 21 -30.35 -15.16 21.58
N THR A 22 -31.20 -14.75 20.64
CA THR A 22 -30.77 -14.62 19.24
C THR A 22 -29.68 -13.55 19.19
N PRO A 23 -28.46 -13.87 18.68
CA PRO A 23 -27.47 -12.86 18.50
C PRO A 23 -28.02 -11.83 17.50
N CYS A 24 -28.26 -10.61 17.98
CA CYS A 24 -28.58 -9.48 17.13
C CYS A 24 -27.32 -9.24 16.26
N ALA A 25 -27.36 -9.61 15.00
CA ALA A 25 -26.30 -9.28 14.05
C ALA A 25 -26.16 -7.75 14.03
N ALA A 26 -25.02 -7.23 14.44
CA ALA A 26 -24.74 -5.82 14.30
C ALA A 26 -24.91 -5.43 12.82
N PRO A 27 -25.56 -4.29 12.52
CA PRO A 27 -25.70 -3.85 11.15
C PRO A 27 -24.32 -3.79 10.51
N ALA A 28 -24.17 -4.37 9.32
CA ALA A 28 -22.91 -4.30 8.57
C ALA A 28 -22.56 -2.81 8.41
N ALA A 29 -21.34 -2.44 8.82
CA ALA A 29 -20.86 -1.08 8.62
C ALA A 29 -20.89 -0.75 7.13
N ASN A 30 -21.28 0.47 6.78
CA ASN A 30 -21.24 0.89 5.37
C ASN A 30 -19.81 0.74 4.84
N PRO A 31 -19.64 0.19 3.63
CA PRO A 31 -18.33 0.01 3.06
C PRO A 31 -17.62 1.36 2.88
N ILE A 32 -16.31 1.35 3.05
CA ILE A 32 -15.44 2.50 2.76
C ILE A 32 -15.43 2.71 1.25
N LYS A 33 -15.84 3.89 0.81
CA LYS A 33 -15.81 4.24 -0.61
C LYS A 33 -14.39 4.65 -1.01
N VAL A 34 -13.86 3.95 -1.99
CA VAL A 34 -12.52 4.12 -2.53
C VAL A 34 -12.63 4.56 -3.99
N MET A 35 -11.87 5.56 -4.38
CA MET A 35 -11.60 5.86 -5.79
C MET A 35 -10.21 5.34 -6.13
N ILE A 36 -10.08 4.46 -7.13
CA ILE A 36 -8.78 4.26 -7.79
C ILE A 36 -8.68 5.27 -8.91
N LEU A 37 -7.63 6.09 -8.85
CA LEU A 37 -7.30 7.06 -9.89
C LEU A 37 -6.24 6.43 -10.80
N ASP A 38 -6.53 6.34 -12.10
CA ASP A 38 -5.62 5.84 -13.12
C ASP A 38 -5.72 6.65 -14.42
N GLY A 39 -5.17 6.14 -15.54
CA GLY A 39 -5.24 6.76 -16.88
C GLY A 39 -3.88 7.05 -17.48
N GLU A 40 -2.85 7.24 -16.68
CA GLU A 40 -1.46 7.40 -17.09
C GLU A 40 -0.54 6.84 -16.01
N SER A 41 0.59 6.27 -16.41
CA SER A 41 1.53 5.66 -15.47
C SER A 41 2.98 5.70 -15.96
N GLY A 42 3.42 6.85 -16.47
CA GLY A 42 4.81 7.05 -16.89
C GLY A 42 5.18 6.35 -18.21
N GLY A 43 4.25 6.26 -19.15
CA GLY A 43 4.49 5.69 -20.47
C GLY A 43 4.40 4.16 -20.52
N THR A 44 5.45 3.49 -21.06
CA THR A 44 5.43 2.04 -21.26
C THR A 44 5.92 1.23 -20.06
N TYR A 45 6.48 1.89 -19.05
CA TYR A 45 7.12 1.23 -17.91
C TYR A 45 6.11 0.63 -16.92
N HIS A 46 5.03 1.35 -16.66
CA HIS A 46 3.95 0.90 -15.79
C HIS A 46 2.66 0.73 -16.59
N LYS A 47 1.97 -0.37 -16.36
CA LYS A 47 0.75 -0.73 -17.11
C LYS A 47 -0.47 -0.66 -16.19
N TRP A 48 -0.98 0.56 -15.96
CA TRP A 48 -2.15 0.75 -15.10
C TRP A 48 -3.35 -0.11 -15.55
N GLN A 49 -3.48 -0.38 -16.86
CA GLN A 49 -4.54 -1.24 -17.41
C GLN A 49 -4.50 -2.67 -16.85
N LEU A 50 -3.32 -3.14 -16.40
CA LEU A 50 -3.15 -4.44 -15.77
C LEU A 50 -3.20 -4.32 -14.25
N THR A 51 -2.60 -3.28 -13.67
CA THR A 51 -2.49 -3.14 -12.21
C THR A 51 -3.76 -2.61 -11.57
N THR A 52 -4.53 -1.72 -12.22
CA THR A 52 -5.80 -1.21 -11.66
C THR A 52 -6.83 -2.31 -11.37
N PRO A 53 -7.11 -3.28 -12.28
CA PRO A 53 -8.02 -4.38 -11.97
C PRO A 53 -7.56 -5.24 -10.78
N VAL A 54 -6.24 -5.41 -10.62
CA VAL A 54 -5.65 -6.14 -9.50
C VAL A 54 -5.88 -5.40 -8.19
N LEU A 55 -5.49 -4.12 -8.12
CA LEU A 55 -5.71 -3.27 -6.93
C LEU A 55 -7.19 -3.23 -6.51
N LYS A 56 -8.10 -3.12 -7.50
CA LYS A 56 -9.54 -3.17 -7.24
C LYS A 56 -9.95 -4.50 -6.61
N LYS A 57 -9.54 -5.62 -7.20
CA LYS A 57 -9.83 -6.96 -6.68
C LYS A 57 -9.30 -7.13 -5.26
N GLU A 58 -8.05 -6.76 -5.00
CA GLU A 58 -7.40 -6.89 -3.69
C GLU A 58 -8.10 -6.08 -2.60
N LEU A 59 -8.63 -4.92 -2.93
CA LEU A 59 -9.38 -4.11 -1.98
C LEU A 59 -10.79 -4.69 -1.74
N GLU A 60 -11.53 -4.99 -2.82
CA GLU A 60 -12.93 -5.46 -2.71
C GLU A 60 -13.05 -6.84 -2.04
N GLU A 61 -12.07 -7.74 -2.19
CA GLU A 61 -12.11 -9.07 -1.57
C GLU A 61 -12.13 -9.04 -0.03
N THR A 62 -11.75 -7.92 0.59
CA THR A 62 -11.85 -7.74 2.04
C THR A 62 -13.29 -7.60 2.54
N GLY A 63 -14.21 -7.22 1.66
CA GLY A 63 -15.57 -6.82 2.03
C GLY A 63 -15.67 -5.47 2.76
N LEU A 64 -14.54 -4.79 3.01
CA LEU A 64 -14.51 -3.47 3.68
C LEU A 64 -14.68 -2.31 2.70
N PHE A 65 -14.33 -2.50 1.43
CA PHE A 65 -14.25 -1.42 0.46
C PHE A 65 -15.25 -1.59 -0.68
N GLN A 66 -15.80 -0.47 -1.11
CA GLN A 66 -16.50 -0.31 -2.38
C GLN A 66 -15.62 0.55 -3.28
N VAL A 67 -15.19 0.02 -4.42
CA VAL A 67 -14.15 0.63 -5.26
C VAL A 67 -14.72 1.07 -6.61
N ASP A 68 -14.66 2.38 -6.86
CA ASP A 68 -14.88 2.97 -8.18
C ASP A 68 -13.53 3.31 -8.82
N VAL A 69 -13.48 3.33 -10.16
CA VAL A 69 -12.28 3.71 -10.91
C VAL A 69 -12.57 5.01 -11.65
N ALA A 70 -11.66 5.98 -11.52
CA ALA A 70 -11.67 7.22 -12.27
C ALA A 70 -10.45 7.27 -13.18
N THR A 71 -10.66 7.12 -14.49
CA THR A 71 -9.60 7.15 -15.49
C THR A 71 -9.41 8.56 -16.01
N ALA A 72 -8.25 9.16 -15.69
CA ALA A 72 -7.89 10.50 -16.14
C ALA A 72 -7.49 10.48 -17.63
N PRO A 73 -7.72 11.57 -18.36
CA PRO A 73 -7.12 11.77 -19.68
C PRO A 73 -5.59 11.71 -19.61
N LYS A 74 -4.94 11.38 -20.72
CA LYS A 74 -3.49 11.41 -20.82
C LYS A 74 -2.96 12.84 -20.75
N ALA A 75 -1.70 12.98 -20.39
CA ALA A 75 -1.03 14.29 -20.38
C ALA A 75 -1.13 14.94 -21.78
N GLY A 76 -1.60 16.19 -21.81
CA GLY A 76 -1.83 16.96 -23.02
C GLY A 76 -3.19 16.75 -23.69
N GLU A 77 -4.01 15.81 -23.22
CA GLU A 77 -5.41 15.68 -23.67
C GLU A 77 -6.33 16.67 -22.93
N ASP A 78 -7.58 16.75 -23.37
CA ASP A 78 -8.59 17.64 -22.77
C ASP A 78 -9.11 17.11 -21.43
N PHE A 79 -8.88 17.86 -20.37
CA PHE A 79 -9.37 17.60 -19.01
C PHE A 79 -10.71 18.28 -18.69
N SER A 80 -11.33 19.00 -19.61
CA SER A 80 -12.53 19.82 -19.33
C SER A 80 -13.68 19.00 -18.75
N ASN A 81 -13.79 17.72 -19.15
CA ASN A 81 -14.82 16.78 -18.69
C ASN A 81 -14.35 15.90 -17.53
N PHE A 82 -13.07 15.94 -17.15
CA PHE A 82 -12.55 15.15 -16.04
C PHE A 82 -12.67 15.94 -14.73
N LYS A 83 -13.80 15.77 -14.06
CA LYS A 83 -14.13 16.46 -12.80
C LYS A 83 -14.56 15.45 -11.74
N PRO A 84 -13.64 14.62 -11.24
CA PRO A 84 -13.96 13.64 -10.21
C PRO A 84 -14.41 14.35 -8.94
N ASP A 85 -15.53 13.90 -8.38
CA ASP A 85 -16.02 14.38 -7.08
C ASP A 85 -15.29 13.60 -5.97
N PHE A 86 -14.09 14.04 -5.63
CA PHE A 86 -13.26 13.42 -4.60
C PHE A 86 -13.99 13.35 -3.23
N ALA A 87 -14.86 14.28 -2.92
CA ALA A 87 -15.56 14.34 -1.64
C ALA A 87 -16.53 13.17 -1.40
N LYS A 88 -16.90 12.45 -2.45
CA LYS A 88 -17.70 11.21 -2.33
C LYS A 88 -16.92 10.04 -1.75
N TYR A 89 -15.59 10.11 -1.69
CA TYR A 89 -14.73 8.99 -1.32
C TYR A 89 -13.97 9.30 -0.02
N GLN A 90 -13.84 8.30 0.84
CA GLN A 90 -13.04 8.40 2.04
C GLN A 90 -11.55 8.34 1.72
N VAL A 91 -11.17 7.69 0.61
CA VAL A 91 -9.78 7.54 0.20
C VAL A 91 -9.66 7.46 -1.32
N VAL A 92 -8.62 8.09 -1.85
CA VAL A 92 -8.16 7.96 -3.23
C VAL A 92 -6.92 7.09 -3.25
N VAL A 93 -6.93 6.03 -4.04
CA VAL A 93 -5.76 5.18 -4.33
C VAL A 93 -5.20 5.61 -5.68
N ALA A 94 -4.05 6.26 -5.67
CA ALA A 94 -3.40 6.73 -6.88
C ALA A 94 -2.52 5.61 -7.46
N ASN A 95 -2.97 5.03 -8.57
CA ASN A 95 -2.22 4.19 -9.50
C ASN A 95 -1.94 5.01 -10.76
N TYR A 96 -1.28 6.17 -10.59
CA TYR A 96 -1.28 7.24 -11.56
C TYR A 96 0.04 8.04 -11.52
N ASP A 97 0.72 8.16 -12.66
CA ASP A 97 1.93 8.97 -12.82
C ASP A 97 1.78 9.89 -14.03
N THR A 98 1.62 11.18 -13.78
CA THR A 98 1.55 12.23 -14.80
C THR A 98 2.44 13.42 -14.46
N ALA A 99 2.70 14.27 -15.45
CA ALA A 99 3.52 15.47 -15.25
C ALA A 99 2.74 16.59 -14.54
N ASN A 100 1.48 16.80 -14.92
CA ASN A 100 0.70 17.93 -14.45
C ASN A 100 -0.82 17.72 -14.60
N TRP A 101 -1.58 18.47 -13.82
CA TRP A 101 -3.03 18.65 -13.90
C TRP A 101 -3.40 20.11 -14.12
N PRO A 102 -4.61 20.40 -14.63
CA PRO A 102 -5.18 21.74 -14.55
C PRO A 102 -5.28 22.24 -13.11
N ASP A 103 -5.15 23.56 -12.92
CA ASP A 103 -5.07 24.15 -11.57
C ASP A 103 -6.37 24.01 -10.77
N ASP A 104 -7.54 24.01 -11.42
CA ASP A 104 -8.83 23.76 -10.77
C ASP A 104 -8.93 22.32 -10.24
N LEU A 105 -8.40 21.35 -10.96
CA LEU A 105 -8.34 19.96 -10.52
C LEU A 105 -7.36 19.78 -9.34
N LYS A 106 -6.19 20.44 -9.40
CA LYS A 106 -5.25 20.46 -8.27
C LYS A 106 -5.90 21.07 -7.02
N ALA A 107 -6.55 22.22 -7.17
CA ALA A 107 -7.23 22.91 -6.06
C ALA A 107 -8.34 22.03 -5.46
N SER A 108 -9.10 21.31 -6.29
CA SER A 108 -10.13 20.36 -5.84
C SER A 108 -9.52 19.24 -5.00
N PHE A 109 -8.41 18.64 -5.46
CA PHE A 109 -7.74 17.57 -4.74
C PHE A 109 -7.09 18.06 -3.45
N GLU A 110 -6.45 19.23 -3.47
CA GLU A 110 -5.94 19.87 -2.24
C GLU A 110 -7.04 20.13 -1.21
N SER A 111 -8.18 20.63 -1.66
CA SER A 111 -9.34 20.84 -0.79
C SER A 111 -9.83 19.55 -0.16
N TYR A 112 -9.94 18.48 -0.95
CA TYR A 112 -10.28 17.15 -0.47
C TYR A 112 -9.32 16.69 0.64
N MET A 113 -8.02 16.78 0.41
CA MET A 113 -7.00 16.39 1.38
C MET A 113 -7.03 17.27 2.63
N LYS A 114 -7.09 18.60 2.47
CA LYS A 114 -7.17 19.56 3.60
C LYS A 114 -8.36 19.29 4.52
N ASN A 115 -9.46 18.80 3.96
CA ASN A 115 -10.70 18.48 4.69
C ASN A 115 -10.74 17.06 5.29
N GLY A 116 -9.68 16.27 5.14
CA GLY A 116 -9.56 14.96 5.80
C GLY A 116 -9.70 13.76 4.89
N GLY A 117 -9.67 13.94 3.57
CA GLY A 117 -9.61 12.86 2.60
C GLY A 117 -8.35 12.03 2.76
N GLY A 118 -8.42 10.74 2.46
CA GLY A 118 -7.29 9.83 2.46
C GLY A 118 -6.63 9.73 1.10
N LEU A 119 -5.30 9.52 1.08
CA LEU A 119 -4.55 9.20 -0.13
C LEU A 119 -3.72 7.94 0.09
N VAL A 120 -3.71 7.05 -0.90
CA VAL A 120 -2.73 5.96 -1.01
C VAL A 120 -1.95 6.18 -2.30
N ALA A 121 -0.67 6.48 -2.17
CA ALA A 121 0.24 6.56 -3.32
C ALA A 121 0.86 5.18 -3.56
N VAL A 122 0.63 4.60 -4.75
CA VAL A 122 1.14 3.29 -5.11
C VAL A 122 2.25 3.43 -6.14
N HIS A 123 3.44 3.00 -5.79
CA HIS A 123 4.61 2.90 -6.67
C HIS A 123 4.82 4.17 -7.51
N ALA A 124 4.59 4.11 -8.82
CA ALA A 124 4.79 5.22 -9.75
C ALA A 124 3.98 6.49 -9.41
N ALA A 125 3.03 6.43 -8.49
CA ALA A 125 2.36 7.63 -8.01
C ALA A 125 3.32 8.57 -7.25
N ASP A 126 4.46 8.08 -6.75
CA ASP A 126 5.49 8.93 -6.15
C ASP A 126 6.33 9.69 -7.20
N ASN A 127 6.24 9.29 -8.47
CA ASN A 127 6.87 10.00 -9.58
C ASN A 127 6.01 11.17 -10.07
N ALA A 128 4.69 11.08 -9.91
CA ALA A 128 3.75 12.07 -10.42
C ALA A 128 4.05 13.49 -9.90
N PHE A 129 3.71 14.47 -10.73
CA PHE A 129 3.64 15.88 -10.34
C PHE A 129 4.92 16.46 -9.72
N GLY A 130 6.08 16.21 -10.32
CA GLY A 130 7.39 16.70 -9.81
C GLY A 130 7.41 18.20 -9.47
N HIS A 131 6.64 19.00 -10.18
CA HIS A 131 6.55 20.46 -10.02
C HIS A 131 5.32 20.96 -9.25
N TRP A 132 4.56 20.06 -8.61
CA TRP A 132 3.44 20.46 -7.75
C TRP A 132 3.84 20.33 -6.26
N PRO A 133 4.22 21.46 -5.60
CA PRO A 133 4.76 21.42 -4.24
C PRO A 133 3.81 20.78 -3.22
N GLU A 134 2.51 21.04 -3.36
CA GLU A 134 1.52 20.50 -2.41
C GLU A 134 1.41 18.98 -2.52
N TYR A 135 1.48 18.42 -3.75
CA TYR A 135 1.53 16.96 -3.91
C TYR A 135 2.81 16.35 -3.32
N ASN A 136 3.96 17.02 -3.49
CA ASN A 136 5.22 16.56 -2.89
C ASN A 136 5.15 16.56 -1.35
N LYS A 137 4.45 17.52 -0.74
CA LYS A 137 4.17 17.49 0.71
C LYS A 137 3.23 16.34 1.09
N MET A 138 2.20 16.06 0.27
CA MET A 138 1.28 14.95 0.52
C MET A 138 2.00 13.60 0.55
N ILE A 139 2.83 13.30 -0.46
CA ILE A 139 3.50 12.01 -0.57
C ILE A 139 4.79 11.89 0.26
N GLY A 140 5.32 13.02 0.75
CA GLY A 140 6.53 13.11 1.58
C GLY A 140 7.82 13.06 0.79
N ILE A 141 8.03 12.03 -0.01
CA ILE A 141 9.18 11.82 -0.90
C ILE A 141 8.71 11.26 -2.25
N GLY A 142 9.49 11.50 -3.30
CA GLY A 142 9.22 10.96 -4.63
C GLY A 142 10.45 10.98 -5.52
N GLY A 143 10.31 10.41 -6.71
CA GLY A 143 11.38 10.31 -7.69
C GLY A 143 11.05 10.95 -9.03
N TRP A 144 12.01 10.96 -9.93
CA TRP A 144 11.88 11.37 -11.34
C TRP A 144 11.20 12.75 -11.55
N ARG A 145 10.64 12.98 -12.72
CA ARG A 145 9.91 14.22 -13.10
C ARG A 145 10.63 15.49 -12.67
N ASP A 146 11.95 15.54 -12.94
CA ASP A 146 12.87 16.66 -12.66
C ASP A 146 13.02 17.03 -11.16
N ARG A 147 12.65 16.11 -10.26
CA ARG A 147 12.96 16.31 -8.84
C ARG A 147 14.48 16.32 -8.65
N ASP A 148 14.96 17.35 -7.98
CA ASP A 148 16.34 17.60 -7.63
C ASP A 148 16.44 18.13 -6.18
N GLU A 149 17.55 18.75 -5.80
CA GLU A 149 17.73 19.33 -4.46
C GLU A 149 16.69 20.38 -4.07
N LYS A 150 16.00 21.01 -5.04
CA LYS A 150 14.91 21.97 -4.78
C LYS A 150 13.63 21.30 -4.31
N SER A 151 13.50 20.01 -4.56
CA SER A 151 12.35 19.21 -4.09
C SER A 151 12.49 18.79 -2.62
N GLY A 152 13.66 18.99 -2.01
CA GLY A 152 14.00 18.60 -0.65
C GLY A 152 15.18 17.61 -0.59
N PRO A 153 15.58 17.16 0.62
CA PRO A 153 16.67 16.22 0.80
C PRO A 153 16.35 14.81 0.29
N PHE A 154 17.39 13.99 0.13
CA PHE A 154 17.23 12.53 0.10
C PHE A 154 16.91 12.01 1.50
N TRP A 155 16.09 10.97 1.56
CA TRP A 155 15.71 10.32 2.82
C TRP A 155 16.04 8.82 2.76
N TYR A 156 16.85 8.36 3.71
CA TYR A 156 17.22 6.95 3.86
C TYR A 156 17.57 6.62 5.31
N PHE A 157 17.61 5.34 5.65
CA PHE A 157 18.11 4.91 6.96
C PHE A 157 19.57 4.53 6.88
N LYS A 158 20.31 4.94 7.90
CA LYS A 158 21.71 4.54 8.12
C LYS A 158 21.92 4.33 9.61
N ASN A 159 22.46 3.15 9.97
CA ASN A 159 22.69 2.79 11.38
C ASN A 159 21.43 2.93 12.26
N GLY A 160 20.27 2.52 11.73
CA GLY A 160 18.99 2.58 12.43
C GLY A 160 18.38 3.98 12.58
N LYS A 161 18.94 5.02 11.97
CA LYS A 161 18.45 6.40 12.02
C LYS A 161 18.00 6.86 10.65
N LEU A 162 16.90 7.59 10.61
CA LEU A 162 16.46 8.30 9.41
C LEU A 162 17.40 9.48 9.16
N ILE A 163 17.95 9.55 7.96
CA ILE A 163 18.90 10.59 7.52
C ILE A 163 18.19 11.48 6.52
N SER A 164 18.38 12.79 6.70
CA SER A 164 18.08 13.82 5.72
C SER A 164 19.40 14.26 5.08
N ASP A 165 19.52 14.09 3.76
CA ASP A 165 20.76 14.32 3.02
C ASP A 165 20.52 15.36 1.91
N ASP A 166 21.08 16.55 2.10
CA ASP A 166 20.94 17.70 1.18
C ASP A 166 21.92 17.65 -0.01
N THR A 167 22.69 16.57 -0.17
CA THR A 167 23.61 16.42 -1.30
C THR A 167 22.89 16.68 -2.62
N PRO A 168 23.40 17.58 -3.50
CA PRO A 168 22.79 17.85 -4.78
C PRO A 168 22.67 16.61 -5.66
N GLY A 169 21.61 16.54 -6.47
CA GLY A 169 21.42 15.47 -7.43
C GLY A 169 19.96 15.18 -7.74
N ARG A 170 19.73 14.46 -8.84
CA ARG A 170 18.39 14.05 -9.28
C ARG A 170 17.83 12.96 -8.38
N ALA A 171 16.53 13.03 -8.15
CA ALA A 171 15.80 12.00 -7.43
C ALA A 171 15.36 10.85 -8.34
N GLY A 172 15.16 9.70 -7.73
CA GLY A 172 14.55 8.55 -8.36
C GLY A 172 15.54 7.69 -9.14
N LYS A 173 15.81 6.53 -8.59
CA LYS A 173 16.55 5.42 -9.20
C LYS A 173 15.95 4.13 -8.71
N HIS A 174 16.27 3.05 -9.38
CA HIS A 174 16.06 1.68 -8.88
C HIS A 174 17.21 0.80 -9.37
N GLY A 175 17.45 -0.28 -8.65
CA GLY A 175 18.36 -1.33 -9.06
C GLY A 175 17.69 -2.35 -9.97
N ARG A 176 18.34 -3.53 -10.08
CA ARG A 176 17.72 -4.67 -10.75
C ARG A 176 16.54 -5.18 -9.95
N ARG A 177 15.50 -5.61 -10.64
CA ARG A 177 14.32 -6.22 -10.03
C ARG A 177 14.69 -7.59 -9.43
N THR A 178 14.81 -7.63 -8.13
CA THR A 178 15.13 -8.84 -7.36
C THR A 178 14.25 -8.91 -6.11
N PRO A 179 13.99 -10.08 -5.54
CA PRO A 179 13.37 -10.15 -4.22
C PRO A 179 14.22 -9.40 -3.19
N TYR A 180 13.54 -8.70 -2.28
CA TYR A 180 14.19 -7.99 -1.19
C TYR A 180 13.42 -8.14 0.13
N GLN A 181 14.14 -7.94 1.22
CA GLN A 181 13.55 -8.02 2.56
C GLN A 181 13.11 -6.62 3.01
N LEU A 182 11.87 -6.49 3.46
CA LEU A 182 11.43 -5.33 4.21
C LEU A 182 11.76 -5.50 5.69
N VAL A 183 12.17 -4.41 6.32
CA VAL A 183 12.45 -4.32 7.76
C VAL A 183 11.50 -3.30 8.37
N THR A 184 10.69 -3.72 9.36
CA THR A 184 9.79 -2.86 10.09
C THR A 184 10.55 -1.81 10.88
N ARG A 185 10.16 -0.53 10.74
CA ARG A 185 10.76 0.60 11.48
C ARG A 185 9.83 1.13 12.58
N ASP A 186 8.51 1.06 12.38
CA ASP A 186 7.52 1.42 13.40
C ASP A 186 6.47 0.30 13.55
N ALA A 187 6.75 -0.66 14.43
CA ALA A 187 5.83 -1.76 14.74
C ALA A 187 4.58 -1.32 15.54
N SER A 188 4.59 -0.10 16.08
CA SER A 188 3.48 0.43 16.89
C SER A 188 2.37 1.04 16.03
N HIS A 189 2.71 1.46 14.80
CA HIS A 189 1.75 2.07 13.89
C HIS A 189 0.62 1.09 13.51
N PRO A 190 -0.65 1.52 13.46
CA PRO A 190 -1.78 0.63 13.17
C PRO A 190 -1.61 -0.26 11.93
N ILE A 191 -1.03 0.27 10.86
CA ILE A 191 -0.76 -0.49 9.62
C ILE A 191 0.19 -1.67 9.89
N MET A 192 1.21 -1.47 10.73
CA MET A 192 2.27 -2.44 10.99
C MET A 192 1.99 -3.38 12.16
N LYS A 193 1.03 -3.04 13.00
CA LYS A 193 0.74 -3.79 14.23
C LYS A 193 0.44 -5.25 13.93
N GLY A 194 1.25 -6.15 14.53
CA GLY A 194 1.12 -7.60 14.35
C GLY A 194 1.73 -8.15 13.05
N LEU A 195 2.38 -7.32 12.24
CA LEU A 195 3.26 -7.79 11.16
C LEU A 195 4.63 -8.19 11.73
N PRO A 196 5.39 -9.08 11.06
CA PRO A 196 6.72 -9.48 11.53
C PRO A 196 7.72 -8.32 11.47
N ALA A 197 8.83 -8.45 12.21
CA ALA A 197 9.91 -7.48 12.20
C ALA A 197 10.60 -7.36 10.83
N ALA A 198 10.57 -8.44 10.04
CA ALA A 198 11.04 -8.45 8.65
C ALA A 198 10.28 -9.49 7.84
N TRP A 199 10.12 -9.24 6.52
CA TRP A 199 9.51 -10.18 5.58
C TRP A 199 10.02 -9.97 4.16
N MET A 200 9.95 -11.02 3.35
CA MET A 200 10.37 -10.98 1.95
C MET A 200 9.26 -10.43 1.05
N HIS A 201 9.64 -9.58 0.12
CA HIS A 201 8.85 -9.17 -1.02
C HIS A 201 9.40 -9.83 -2.29
N GLN A 202 8.52 -10.15 -3.24
CA GLN A 202 8.90 -10.69 -4.55
C GLN A 202 9.68 -9.65 -5.34
N GLY A 203 10.34 -10.07 -6.41
CA GLY A 203 11.12 -9.15 -7.26
C GLY A 203 10.29 -7.99 -7.79
N ASP A 204 10.69 -6.80 -7.41
CA ASP A 204 10.05 -5.52 -7.72
C ASP A 204 11.12 -4.47 -8.00
N GLU A 205 10.75 -3.28 -8.46
CA GLU A 205 11.64 -2.13 -8.53
C GLU A 205 11.77 -1.51 -7.13
N LEU A 206 12.84 -1.85 -6.42
CA LEU A 206 13.13 -1.16 -5.18
C LEU A 206 13.61 0.26 -5.51
N TYR A 207 12.69 1.22 -5.39
CA TYR A 207 13.00 2.62 -5.56
C TYR A 207 14.00 3.10 -4.52
N ASN A 208 14.95 3.90 -4.95
CA ASN A 208 15.97 4.50 -4.10
C ASN A 208 16.26 5.94 -4.51
N SER A 209 16.99 6.64 -3.68
CA SER A 209 17.35 8.04 -3.91
C SER A 209 16.10 8.92 -4.09
N LEU A 210 15.03 8.65 -3.34
CA LEU A 210 13.83 9.48 -3.34
C LEU A 210 14.08 10.75 -2.54
N ARG A 211 13.51 11.87 -3.01
CA ARG A 211 13.64 13.19 -2.41
C ARG A 211 12.28 13.81 -2.13
N GLY A 212 12.23 14.68 -1.15
CA GLY A 212 11.03 15.45 -0.88
C GLY A 212 11.12 16.19 0.45
N PRO A 213 10.11 17.01 0.76
CA PRO A 213 10.10 17.78 1.99
C PRO A 213 10.11 16.91 3.25
N GLY A 214 9.58 15.68 3.18
CA GLY A 214 9.50 14.76 4.33
C GLY A 214 8.70 15.31 5.51
N GLU A 215 7.87 16.34 5.28
CA GLU A 215 7.05 16.95 6.33
C GLU A 215 6.07 15.91 6.90
N HIS A 216 6.03 15.81 8.23
CA HIS A 216 5.14 14.87 8.94
C HIS A 216 5.28 13.39 8.52
N MET A 217 6.42 13.03 7.94
CA MET A 217 6.69 11.68 7.46
C MET A 217 7.09 10.73 8.59
N THR A 218 6.44 9.59 8.65
CA THR A 218 6.86 8.43 9.47
C THR A 218 7.16 7.26 8.55
N VAL A 219 8.38 6.75 8.57
CA VAL A 219 8.77 5.57 7.81
C VAL A 219 8.35 4.31 8.57
N LEU A 220 7.51 3.49 7.96
CA LEU A 220 6.97 2.26 8.54
C LEU A 220 7.86 1.04 8.28
N ALA A 221 8.43 0.96 7.07
CA ALA A 221 9.36 -0.10 6.69
C ALA A 221 10.36 0.39 5.65
N THR A 222 11.54 -0.22 5.65
CA THR A 222 12.61 0.02 4.68
C THR A 222 13.07 -1.28 4.06
N ALA A 223 13.79 -1.17 2.92
CA ALA A 223 14.53 -2.28 2.33
C ALA A 223 15.95 -1.84 1.95
N PHE A 224 16.92 -2.73 2.10
CA PHE A 224 18.30 -2.45 1.71
C PHE A 224 18.46 -2.49 0.19
N SER A 225 18.82 -1.35 -0.39
CA SER A 225 19.07 -1.21 -1.83
C SER A 225 20.50 -1.61 -2.14
N ASP A 226 20.69 -2.92 -2.42
CA ASP A 226 22.01 -3.57 -2.55
C ASP A 226 22.79 -3.03 -3.76
N PRO A 227 24.00 -2.47 -3.56
CA PRO A 227 24.88 -2.05 -4.66
C PRO A 227 25.22 -3.16 -5.67
N ALA A 228 25.22 -4.41 -5.24
CA ALA A 228 25.40 -5.55 -6.15
C ALA A 228 24.26 -5.69 -7.17
N ASN A 229 23.11 -5.09 -6.90
CA ASN A 229 21.95 -5.01 -7.80
C ASN A 229 21.80 -3.59 -8.39
N ALA A 230 22.86 -2.79 -8.42
CA ALA A 230 22.86 -1.38 -8.81
C ALA A 230 22.01 -0.50 -7.88
N GLY A 231 21.88 -0.88 -6.63
CA GLY A 231 21.21 -0.11 -5.58
C GLY A 231 22.09 0.98 -4.97
N SER A 232 21.51 1.77 -4.07
CA SER A 232 22.13 2.93 -3.42
C SER A 232 23.13 2.59 -2.31
N GLY A 233 23.04 1.41 -1.72
CA GLY A 233 23.80 1.03 -0.51
C GLY A 233 23.15 1.49 0.80
N HIS A 234 21.90 1.96 0.75
CA HIS A 234 21.14 2.42 1.90
C HIS A 234 19.88 1.59 2.14
N ASP A 235 19.36 1.66 3.36
CA ASP A 235 18.00 1.19 3.67
C ASP A 235 17.01 2.28 3.21
N GLU A 236 16.37 2.06 2.09
CA GLU A 236 15.43 3.00 1.48
C GLU A 236 14.03 2.90 2.10
N PRO A 237 13.32 4.01 2.32
CA PRO A 237 11.92 3.99 2.72
C PRO A 237 11.07 3.31 1.64
N VAL A 238 10.30 2.28 2.04
CA VAL A 238 9.41 1.54 1.14
C VAL A 238 7.95 1.75 1.52
N LEU A 239 7.66 1.75 2.82
CA LEU A 239 6.35 2.05 3.38
C LEU A 239 6.47 3.25 4.30
N LEU A 240 5.65 4.24 4.07
CA LEU A 240 5.61 5.43 4.91
C LEU A 240 4.19 6.00 5.03
N VAL A 241 3.99 6.84 6.02
CA VAL A 241 2.79 7.65 6.18
C VAL A 241 3.15 9.11 6.34
N THR A 242 2.27 9.98 5.91
CA THR A 242 2.36 11.42 6.11
C THR A 242 0.95 12.00 6.33
N SER A 243 0.87 13.30 6.55
CA SER A 243 -0.40 14.02 6.65
C SER A 243 -0.35 15.33 5.86
N TYR A 244 -1.50 15.72 5.32
CA TYR A 244 -1.66 16.99 4.64
C TYR A 244 -2.99 17.64 5.05
N GLY A 245 -2.94 18.75 5.76
CA GLY A 245 -4.10 19.30 6.44
C GLY A 245 -4.68 18.29 7.43
N LYS A 246 -5.95 17.92 7.28
CA LYS A 246 -6.57 16.84 8.07
C LYS A 246 -6.49 15.47 7.41
N GLY A 247 -5.99 15.40 6.17
CA GLY A 247 -5.87 14.18 5.38
C GLY A 247 -4.72 13.29 5.84
N ARG A 248 -4.90 12.00 5.64
CA ARG A 248 -3.88 10.96 5.93
C ARG A 248 -3.41 10.35 4.63
N VAL A 249 -2.11 10.13 4.54
CA VAL A 249 -1.48 9.54 3.35
C VAL A 249 -0.72 8.28 3.74
N PHE A 250 -1.01 7.19 3.06
CA PHE A 250 -0.16 6.01 3.03
C PHE A 250 0.55 5.95 1.68
N HIS A 251 1.86 5.75 1.71
CA HIS A 251 2.68 5.67 0.52
C HIS A 251 3.44 4.34 0.53
N THR A 252 3.33 3.60 -0.56
CA THR A 252 4.09 2.37 -0.82
C THR A 252 4.87 2.51 -2.11
N ALA A 253 6.21 2.39 -2.03
CA ALA A 253 7.07 2.36 -3.20
C ALA A 253 7.07 0.99 -3.91
N MET A 254 6.35 -0.01 -3.39
CA MET A 254 6.14 -1.31 -4.03
C MET A 254 5.01 -1.24 -5.06
N GLY A 255 5.02 -2.14 -6.06
CA GLY A 255 3.87 -2.36 -6.92
C GLY A 255 4.09 -2.05 -8.39
N HIS A 256 5.31 -2.23 -8.93
CA HIS A 256 5.63 -1.95 -10.32
C HIS A 256 4.72 -2.67 -11.32
N ASP A 257 4.37 -3.93 -11.05
CA ASP A 257 3.57 -4.75 -11.95
C ASP A 257 2.70 -5.76 -11.18
N VAL A 258 1.90 -6.53 -11.91
CA VAL A 258 1.02 -7.55 -11.34
C VAL A 258 1.79 -8.58 -10.51
N ASN A 259 3.03 -8.89 -10.88
CA ASN A 259 3.86 -9.81 -10.11
C ASN A 259 4.20 -9.26 -8.72
N ALA A 260 4.55 -7.97 -8.63
CA ALA A 260 4.80 -7.31 -7.35
C ALA A 260 3.52 -7.21 -6.50
N LEU A 261 2.39 -6.89 -7.14
CA LEU A 261 1.09 -6.81 -6.48
C LEU A 261 0.64 -8.15 -5.90
N ALA A 262 0.94 -9.27 -6.57
CA ALA A 262 0.56 -10.61 -6.12
C ALA A 262 1.24 -11.08 -4.81
N CYS A 263 2.18 -10.32 -4.28
CA CYS A 263 2.80 -10.58 -2.97
C CYS A 263 1.82 -10.33 -1.83
N VAL A 264 1.63 -11.33 -0.94
CA VAL A 264 0.75 -11.21 0.22
C VAL A 264 1.16 -10.05 1.14
N GLY A 265 2.46 -9.77 1.26
CA GLY A 265 2.98 -8.62 2.00
C GLY A 265 2.50 -7.29 1.42
N PHE A 266 2.51 -7.15 0.09
CA PHE A 266 1.95 -5.98 -0.60
C PHE A 266 0.44 -5.88 -0.35
N ILE A 267 -0.32 -6.94 -0.64
CA ILE A 267 -1.78 -6.98 -0.50
C ILE A 267 -2.21 -6.53 0.89
N VAL A 268 -1.62 -7.11 1.94
CA VAL A 268 -1.98 -6.79 3.32
C VAL A 268 -1.64 -5.34 3.69
N THR A 269 -0.49 -4.84 3.25
CA THR A 269 -0.10 -3.44 3.54
C THR A 269 -0.92 -2.45 2.74
N LEU A 270 -1.30 -2.75 1.49
CA LEU A 270 -2.25 -1.96 0.69
C LEU A 270 -3.61 -1.87 1.38
N GLN A 271 -4.20 -3.02 1.75
CA GLN A 271 -5.51 -3.09 2.39
C GLN A 271 -5.54 -2.31 3.70
N ARG A 272 -4.54 -2.52 4.58
CA ARG A 272 -4.40 -1.81 5.87
C ARG A 272 -4.10 -0.33 5.68
N GLY A 273 -3.23 0.02 4.74
CA GLY A 273 -2.90 1.40 4.41
C GLY A 273 -4.12 2.18 3.91
N THR A 274 -4.95 1.54 3.07
CA THR A 274 -6.19 2.11 2.55
C THR A 274 -7.22 2.31 3.67
N GLU A 275 -7.41 1.31 4.53
CA GLU A 275 -8.30 1.42 5.69
C GLU A 275 -7.84 2.54 6.63
N TRP A 276 -6.55 2.61 6.93
CA TRP A 276 -5.99 3.64 7.81
C TRP A 276 -6.09 5.04 7.20
N ALA A 277 -5.77 5.20 5.92
CA ALA A 277 -5.89 6.48 5.25
C ALA A 277 -7.33 7.01 5.27
N ALA A 278 -8.32 6.12 5.09
CA ALA A 278 -9.73 6.46 5.14
C ALA A 278 -10.22 6.78 6.57
N THR A 279 -9.83 6.00 7.58
CA THR A 279 -10.49 5.96 8.88
C THR A 279 -9.61 6.33 10.07
N GLY A 280 -8.29 6.29 9.91
CA GLY A 280 -7.31 6.39 11.00
C GLY A 280 -7.17 5.08 11.82
N LYS A 281 -7.83 4.00 11.41
CA LYS A 281 -7.85 2.70 12.10
C LYS A 281 -7.48 1.57 11.15
N VAL A 282 -7.12 0.42 11.72
CA VAL A 282 -6.93 -0.85 11.00
C VAL A 282 -7.62 -1.96 11.78
N THR A 283 -8.58 -2.61 11.13
CA THR A 283 -9.35 -3.73 11.71
C THR A 283 -8.87 -5.09 11.17
N GLN A 284 -8.18 -5.09 10.04
CA GLN A 284 -7.74 -6.28 9.34
C GLN A 284 -6.62 -6.99 10.09
N LYS A 285 -6.77 -8.31 10.23
CA LYS A 285 -5.77 -9.18 10.87
C LYS A 285 -4.65 -9.55 9.91
N THR A 286 -3.49 -9.90 10.43
CA THR A 286 -2.41 -10.52 9.66
C THR A 286 -2.85 -11.95 9.28
N PRO A 287 -2.88 -12.31 7.99
CA PRO A 287 -3.24 -13.65 7.57
C PRO A 287 -2.12 -14.65 7.91
N ALA A 288 -2.48 -15.94 8.07
CA ALA A 288 -1.53 -16.98 8.42
C ALA A 288 -0.44 -17.22 7.38
N ASN A 289 -0.74 -16.89 6.12
CA ASN A 289 0.20 -16.98 4.99
C ASN A 289 0.97 -15.68 4.73
N PHE A 290 1.04 -14.76 5.69
CA PHE A 290 1.90 -13.58 5.54
C PHE A 290 3.36 -14.01 5.34
N PRO A 291 4.16 -13.33 4.47
CA PRO A 291 5.53 -13.72 4.20
C PRO A 291 6.41 -13.65 5.47
N THR A 292 7.46 -14.48 5.47
CA THR A 292 8.45 -14.50 6.56
C THR A 292 9.71 -13.71 6.19
N ALA A 293 10.65 -13.59 7.12
CA ALA A 293 11.95 -12.96 6.85
C ALA A 293 12.76 -13.65 5.75
N ASN A 294 12.46 -14.93 5.46
CA ASN A 294 13.26 -15.76 4.54
C ASN A 294 12.45 -16.29 3.34
N SER A 295 11.15 -16.06 3.29
CA SER A 295 10.31 -16.58 2.23
C SER A 295 9.22 -15.59 1.82
N VAL A 296 9.03 -15.45 0.52
CA VAL A 296 7.87 -14.77 -0.05
C VAL A 296 6.60 -15.60 0.14
N SER A 297 5.48 -14.93 0.23
CA SER A 297 4.15 -15.51 0.07
C SER A 297 3.46 -14.84 -1.11
N TYR A 298 2.83 -15.65 -1.96
CA TYR A 298 2.44 -15.22 -3.28
C TYR A 298 1.06 -15.75 -3.68
N ARG A 299 0.28 -14.91 -4.35
CA ARG A 299 -1.07 -15.20 -4.85
C ARG A 299 -1.02 -15.50 -6.35
N ASN A 300 -1.00 -16.78 -6.73
CA ASN A 300 -0.99 -17.19 -8.13
C ASN A 300 -2.22 -16.70 -8.90
N ASP A 301 -3.40 -16.71 -8.27
CA ASP A 301 -4.64 -16.22 -8.86
C ASP A 301 -4.62 -14.71 -9.19
N ILE A 302 -3.81 -13.93 -8.49
CA ILE A 302 -3.53 -12.53 -8.82
C ILE A 302 -2.50 -12.45 -9.95
N ALA A 303 -1.42 -13.20 -9.87
CA ALA A 303 -0.38 -13.20 -10.90
C ALA A 303 -0.90 -13.61 -12.28
N GLU A 304 -1.83 -14.55 -12.31
CA GLU A 304 -2.49 -15.03 -13.53
C GLU A 304 -3.38 -13.97 -14.20
N MET A 305 -3.68 -12.86 -13.52
CA MET A 305 -4.34 -11.71 -14.15
C MET A 305 -3.43 -10.97 -15.14
N ASP A 306 -2.10 -11.19 -15.09
CA ASP A 306 -1.20 -10.71 -16.14
C ASP A 306 -1.20 -11.70 -17.32
N PRO A 307 -1.63 -11.29 -18.53
CA PRO A 307 -1.62 -12.15 -19.70
C PRO A 307 -0.22 -12.61 -20.13
N LEU A 308 0.84 -11.95 -19.62
CA LEU A 308 2.24 -12.34 -19.85
C LEU A 308 2.75 -13.31 -18.79
N TYR A 309 1.96 -13.60 -17.74
CA TYR A 309 2.33 -14.56 -16.71
C TYR A 309 2.40 -15.97 -17.32
N LYS A 310 3.55 -16.59 -17.20
CA LYS A 310 3.78 -17.98 -17.63
C LYS A 310 4.32 -18.76 -16.43
N ASN A 311 3.50 -19.67 -15.90
CA ASN A 311 3.80 -20.67 -14.86
C ASN A 311 5.20 -20.60 -14.23
N GLY A 312 5.36 -19.82 -13.15
CA GLY A 312 6.60 -19.73 -12.38
C GLY A 312 7.67 -18.81 -12.97
N LEU A 313 7.47 -18.23 -14.15
CA LEU A 313 8.28 -17.12 -14.63
C LEU A 313 7.66 -15.84 -14.11
N ASN A 314 8.27 -15.31 -13.10
CA ASN A 314 7.86 -14.08 -12.39
C ASN A 314 8.06 -12.85 -13.26
N GLY A 315 7.46 -12.68 -14.41
CA GLY A 315 7.53 -11.45 -15.21
C GLY A 315 8.91 -10.75 -15.34
N LEU A 316 9.83 -11.06 -14.44
CA LEU A 316 11.19 -10.54 -14.37
C LEU A 316 12.01 -10.88 -15.62
N ASP A 317 11.80 -12.07 -16.19
CA ASP A 317 12.48 -12.53 -17.41
C ASP A 317 11.79 -12.05 -18.69
N ALA A 318 10.58 -11.51 -18.60
CA ALA A 318 9.81 -11.04 -19.74
C ALA A 318 10.04 -9.55 -20.05
N GLN A 319 10.84 -8.82 -19.26
CA GLN A 319 11.13 -7.41 -19.50
C GLN A 319 12.16 -7.28 -20.65
N PRO A 320 11.84 -6.55 -21.73
CA PRO A 320 12.83 -6.19 -22.72
C PRO A 320 13.90 -5.30 -22.07
N GLY A 321 15.12 -5.80 -21.90
CA GLY A 321 16.23 -5.04 -21.33
C GLY A 321 16.74 -5.53 -19.97
N ALA A 322 16.10 -6.47 -19.31
CA ALA A 322 16.70 -7.20 -18.21
C ALA A 322 17.81 -8.09 -18.77
N GLY A 323 19.00 -7.51 -18.94
CA GLY A 323 20.19 -8.25 -19.33
C GLY A 323 20.36 -9.41 -18.36
N ARG A 324 20.39 -10.64 -18.85
CA ARG A 324 20.71 -11.85 -18.08
C ARG A 324 22.06 -11.64 -17.42
N GLY A 325 22.05 -11.10 -16.20
CA GLY A 325 23.18 -11.21 -15.31
C GLY A 325 23.33 -12.68 -14.94
N PRO A 326 24.55 -13.17 -14.73
CA PRO A 326 24.76 -14.57 -14.35
C PRO A 326 23.91 -14.91 -13.14
N ALA A 327 23.22 -16.05 -13.21
CA ALA A 327 22.48 -16.60 -12.09
C ALA A 327 23.41 -16.64 -10.87
N ARG A 328 23.06 -15.92 -9.80
CA ARG A 328 23.79 -15.99 -8.55
C ARG A 328 23.46 -17.30 -7.85
N PRO A 329 24.47 -18.07 -7.45
CA PRO A 329 24.26 -19.21 -6.56
C PRO A 329 23.92 -18.66 -5.15
N GLY A 330 22.87 -19.21 -4.57
CA GLY A 330 22.74 -19.28 -3.13
C GLY A 330 22.11 -18.07 -2.46
N ALA A 331 20.96 -18.32 -1.85
CA ALA A 331 20.47 -17.54 -0.75
C ALA A 331 21.56 -17.25 0.28
N VAL A 332 21.67 -16.02 0.74
CA VAL A 332 22.52 -15.65 1.87
C VAL A 332 22.10 -16.51 3.07
N PRO A 333 23.03 -17.21 3.75
CA PRO A 333 22.69 -17.94 4.96
C PRO A 333 22.21 -16.98 6.03
N ALA A 334 21.15 -17.36 6.73
CA ALA A 334 20.71 -16.66 7.92
C ALA A 334 21.90 -16.47 8.87
N ALA A 335 22.19 -15.22 9.23
CA ALA A 335 23.11 -14.92 10.33
C ALA A 335 22.57 -15.61 11.59
N LYS A 336 23.43 -16.43 12.22
CA LYS A 336 23.17 -17.07 13.51
C LYS A 336 23.04 -16.06 14.63
#